data_a0279cec447946cb0062a64c16e7f624
#
_entry.id   a0279cec447946cb0062a64c16e7f624
#
_cell.length_a   1.000
_cell.length_b   1.000
_cell.length_c   1.000
_cell.angle_alpha   90.00
_cell.angle_beta   90.00
_cell.angle_gamma   90.00
#
_symmetry.space_group_name_H-M   'P 1'
#
loop_
_entity.id
_entity.type
_entity.pdbx_description
1 polymer ?
#
loop_
_entity_poly.entity_id
_entity_poly.type
_entity_poly.pdbx_seq_one_letter_code
_entity_poly.pdbx_strand_id
1 'polypeptide(L)'
;MIDKLEFLLALAREKHFGRAAESCGVTQPTLSAGVKQIEEQMGVLLVRRGSRFQGFTPEGERVLEWARRIVGDTRNMREEINSLRHGLSGR
;
A
#
# COMPACT_ATOMS: atom_id res chain seq x y z
N MET A 1 2.24 -0.41 9.14
CA MET A 1 0.91 -0.32 8.51
C MET A 1 0.94 0.39 7.16
N ILE A 2 1.56 1.55 7.09
CA ILE A 2 1.56 2.32 5.83
C ILE A 2 2.28 1.59 4.70
N ASP A 3 3.40 0.94 5.00
CA ASP A 3 4.12 0.16 3.99
C ASP A 3 3.23 -0.92 3.40
N LYS A 4 2.42 -1.56 4.24
CA LYS A 4 1.56 -2.64 3.79
C LYS A 4 0.39 -2.12 2.97
N LEU A 5 -0.10 -0.92 3.29
CA LEU A 5 -1.10 -0.26 2.46
C LEU A 5 -0.52 0.06 1.08
N GLU A 6 0.74 0.46 1.02
CA GLU A 6 1.41 0.68 -0.26
C GLU A 6 1.52 -0.61 -1.06
N PHE A 7 1.72 -1.76 -0.39
CA PHE A 7 1.71 -3.06 -1.06
C PHE A 7 0.36 -3.31 -1.73
N LEU A 8 -0.73 -3.02 -1.02
CA LEU A 8 -2.07 -3.21 -1.59
C LEU A 8 -2.30 -2.30 -2.79
N LEU A 9 -1.86 -1.05 -2.71
CA LEU A 9 -2.01 -0.12 -3.83
C LEU A 9 -1.18 -0.56 -5.02
N ALA A 10 0.02 -1.10 -4.78
CA ALA A 10 0.84 -1.64 -5.86
C ALA A 10 0.16 -2.83 -6.52
N LEU A 11 -0.46 -3.71 -5.74
CA LEU A 11 -1.22 -4.83 -6.29
C LEU A 11 -2.39 -4.35 -7.14
N ALA A 12 -3.07 -3.31 -6.71
CA ALA A 12 -4.19 -2.76 -7.46
C ALA A 12 -3.72 -2.21 -8.82
N ARG A 13 -2.54 -1.61 -8.82
CA ARG A 13 -1.98 -1.02 -10.04
C ARG A 13 -1.41 -2.08 -10.98
N GLU A 14 -0.60 -3.00 -10.44
CA GLU A 14 0.13 -3.96 -11.24
C GLU A 14 -0.67 -5.22 -11.58
N LYS A 15 -1.62 -5.58 -10.71
CA LYS A 15 -2.44 -6.78 -10.88
C LYS A 15 -1.60 -8.04 -11.00
N HIS A 16 -0.46 -8.06 -10.33
CA HIS A 16 0.50 -9.14 -10.40
C HIS A 16 1.42 -9.05 -9.19
N PHE A 17 1.51 -10.12 -8.40
CA PHE A 17 2.28 -10.11 -7.16
C PHE A 17 3.75 -9.77 -7.38
N GLY A 18 4.37 -10.40 -8.38
CA GLY A 18 5.78 -10.16 -8.66
C GLY A 18 6.09 -8.73 -9.05
N ARG A 19 5.28 -8.19 -9.96
CA ARG A 19 5.49 -6.81 -10.40
C ARG A 19 5.19 -5.81 -9.29
N ALA A 20 4.17 -6.10 -8.46
CA ALA A 20 3.86 -5.24 -7.33
C ALA A 20 5.04 -5.20 -6.35
N ALA A 21 5.61 -6.36 -6.05
CA ALA A 21 6.76 -6.45 -5.15
C ALA A 21 7.93 -5.65 -5.73
N GLU A 22 8.19 -5.83 -7.02
CA GLU A 22 9.25 -5.12 -7.71
C GLU A 22 9.07 -3.60 -7.59
N SER A 23 7.85 -3.12 -7.82
CA SER A 23 7.57 -1.69 -7.77
C SER A 23 7.72 -1.13 -6.36
N CYS A 24 7.58 -1.97 -5.34
CA CYS A 24 7.76 -1.56 -3.95
C CYS A 24 9.19 -1.77 -3.46
N GLY A 25 10.06 -2.35 -4.29
CA GLY A 25 11.44 -2.60 -3.90
C GLY A 25 11.59 -3.71 -2.88
N VAL A 26 10.68 -4.68 -2.88
CA VAL A 26 10.71 -5.81 -1.94
C VAL A 26 10.56 -7.11 -2.70
N THR A 27 10.81 -8.22 -2.01
CA THR A 27 10.59 -9.54 -2.60
C THR A 27 9.12 -9.88 -2.56
N GLN A 28 8.71 -10.81 -3.43
CA GLN A 28 7.31 -11.25 -3.45
C GLN A 28 6.87 -11.85 -2.12
N PRO A 29 7.67 -12.71 -1.45
CA PRO A 29 7.28 -13.19 -0.12
C PRO A 29 7.07 -12.08 0.89
N THR A 30 7.88 -11.02 0.85
CA THR A 30 7.71 -9.89 1.75
C THR A 30 6.39 -9.18 1.50
N LEU A 31 6.06 -8.94 0.24
CA LEU A 31 4.79 -8.29 -0.11
C LEU A 31 3.62 -9.17 0.33
N SER A 32 3.67 -10.46 0.01
CA SER A 32 2.60 -11.40 0.35
C SER A 32 2.40 -11.48 1.87
N ALA A 33 3.51 -11.53 2.63
CA ALA A 33 3.43 -11.56 4.09
C ALA A 33 2.80 -10.26 4.63
N GLY A 34 3.16 -9.12 4.04
CA GLY A 34 2.58 -7.84 4.46
C GLY A 34 1.08 -7.79 4.24
N VAL A 35 0.62 -8.28 3.10
CA VAL A 35 -0.81 -8.34 2.81
C VAL A 35 -1.52 -9.23 3.82
N LYS A 36 -0.94 -10.40 4.12
CA LYS A 36 -1.51 -11.31 5.11
C LYS A 36 -1.61 -10.67 6.49
N GLN A 37 -0.60 -9.89 6.87
CA GLN A 37 -0.61 -9.22 8.17
C GLN A 37 -1.77 -8.23 8.29
N ILE A 38 -2.05 -7.47 7.23
CA ILE A 38 -3.20 -6.57 7.26
C ILE A 38 -4.49 -7.37 7.35
N GLU A 39 -4.59 -8.45 6.58
CA GLU A 39 -5.78 -9.30 6.65
C GLU A 39 -6.01 -9.83 8.06
N GLU A 40 -4.94 -10.26 8.72
CA GLU A 40 -5.03 -10.75 10.10
C GLU A 40 -5.45 -9.65 11.06
N GLN A 41 -4.89 -8.47 10.90
CA GLN A 41 -5.22 -7.34 11.77
C GLN A 41 -6.68 -6.93 11.63
N MET A 42 -7.21 -7.00 10.42
CA MET A 42 -8.59 -6.60 10.16
C MET A 42 -9.59 -7.72 10.28
N GLY A 43 -9.11 -8.95 10.33
CA GLY A 43 -9.97 -10.12 10.47
C GLY A 43 -10.78 -10.46 9.24
N VAL A 44 -10.37 -9.98 8.07
CA VAL A 44 -11.06 -10.28 6.81
C VAL A 44 -10.03 -10.48 5.71
N LEU A 45 -10.41 -11.21 4.68
CA LEU A 45 -9.57 -11.33 3.49
C LEU A 45 -9.74 -10.06 2.64
N LEU A 46 -8.63 -9.56 2.12
CA LEU A 46 -8.63 -8.39 1.26
C LEU A 46 -8.36 -8.78 -0.18
N VAL A 47 -7.64 -9.86 -0.39
CA VAL A 47 -7.26 -10.35 -1.71
C VAL A 47 -7.90 -11.70 -1.92
N ARG A 48 -8.45 -11.94 -3.12
CA ARG A 48 -9.03 -13.23 -3.44
C ARG A 48 -7.95 -14.30 -3.50
N ARG A 49 -8.27 -15.47 -2.96
CA ARG A 49 -7.32 -16.57 -2.88
C ARG A 49 -7.14 -17.22 -4.24
N GLY A 50 -5.90 -17.68 -4.50
CA GLY A 50 -5.52 -18.36 -5.72
C GLY A 50 -4.02 -18.27 -5.89
N SER A 51 -3.47 -19.05 -6.81
CA SER A 51 -2.03 -19.05 -7.08
C SER A 51 -1.59 -17.77 -7.78
N ARG A 52 -2.54 -17.09 -8.42
CA ARG A 52 -2.29 -15.82 -9.09
C ARG A 52 -3.18 -14.75 -8.45
N PHE A 53 -2.83 -13.50 -8.72
CA PHE A 53 -3.67 -12.41 -8.29
C PHE A 53 -5.02 -12.49 -9.03
N GLN A 54 -6.11 -12.53 -8.28
CA GLN A 54 -7.45 -12.67 -8.84
C GLN A 54 -8.38 -11.55 -8.41
N GLY A 55 -7.80 -10.44 -7.99
CA GLY A 55 -8.59 -9.27 -7.59
C GLY A 55 -8.76 -9.19 -6.10
N PHE A 56 -9.51 -8.17 -5.68
CA PHE A 56 -9.75 -7.86 -4.28
C PHE A 56 -11.15 -8.31 -3.88
N THR A 57 -11.32 -8.61 -2.59
CA THR A 57 -12.64 -8.82 -2.03
C THR A 57 -13.35 -7.47 -1.91
N PRO A 58 -14.68 -7.46 -1.63
CA PRO A 58 -15.36 -6.19 -1.38
C PRO A 58 -14.70 -5.41 -0.24
N GLU A 59 -14.25 -6.12 0.81
CA GLU A 59 -13.53 -5.48 1.91
C GLU A 59 -12.20 -4.90 1.42
N GLY A 60 -11.51 -5.64 0.55
CA GLY A 60 -10.26 -5.16 -0.03
C GLY A 60 -10.44 -3.89 -0.83
N GLU A 61 -11.51 -3.81 -1.61
CA GLU A 61 -11.80 -2.61 -2.38
C GLU A 61 -11.99 -1.40 -1.47
N ARG A 62 -12.69 -1.59 -0.35
CA ARG A 62 -12.88 -0.50 0.60
C ARG A 62 -11.56 -0.09 1.25
N VAL A 63 -10.74 -1.07 1.61
CA VAL A 63 -9.43 -0.79 2.19
C VAL A 63 -8.57 -0.02 1.20
N LEU A 64 -8.66 -0.34 -0.09
CA LEU A 64 -7.91 0.40 -1.11
C LEU A 64 -8.28 1.88 -1.13
N GLU A 65 -9.57 2.20 -0.96
CA GLU A 65 -10.01 3.59 -0.91
C GLU A 65 -9.38 4.32 0.26
N TRP A 66 -9.39 3.68 1.44
CA TRP A 66 -8.75 4.25 2.61
C TRP A 66 -7.25 4.34 2.44
N ALA A 67 -6.64 3.32 1.82
CA ALA A 67 -5.20 3.29 1.62
C ALA A 67 -4.74 4.47 0.76
N ARG A 68 -5.47 4.77 -0.30
CA ARG A 68 -5.12 5.93 -1.15
C ARG A 68 -5.10 7.22 -0.34
N ARG A 69 -6.07 7.38 0.54
CA ARG A 69 -6.18 8.57 1.37
C ARG A 69 -5.06 8.62 2.39
N ILE A 70 -4.83 7.50 3.10
CA ILE A 70 -3.82 7.44 4.15
C ILE A 70 -2.43 7.65 3.59
N VAL A 71 -2.09 6.94 2.51
CA VAL A 71 -0.78 7.07 1.88
C VAL A 71 -0.60 8.46 1.30
N GLY A 72 -1.65 8.99 0.66
CA GLY A 72 -1.61 10.35 0.12
C GLY A 72 -1.40 11.39 1.19
N ASP A 73 -2.12 11.27 2.31
CA ASP A 73 -1.98 12.20 3.42
C ASP A 73 -0.59 12.11 4.05
N THR A 74 -0.04 10.91 4.15
CA THR A 74 1.32 10.74 4.68
C THR A 74 2.33 11.43 3.78
N ARG A 75 2.18 11.28 2.48
CA ARG A 75 3.06 11.96 1.52
C ARG A 75 2.95 13.47 1.65
N ASN A 76 1.73 13.97 1.73
CA ASN A 76 1.48 15.41 1.86
C ASN A 76 2.08 15.95 3.15
N MET A 77 1.97 15.20 4.23
CA MET A 77 2.56 15.59 5.50
C MET A 77 4.07 15.72 5.38
N ARG A 78 4.71 14.73 4.76
CA ARG A 78 6.16 14.75 4.59
C ARG A 78 6.61 15.91 3.72
N GLU A 79 5.85 16.19 2.66
CA GLU A 79 6.17 17.30 1.77
C GLU A 79 6.04 18.64 2.47
N GLU A 80 5.00 18.79 3.29
CA GLU A 80 4.80 20.01 4.05
C GLU A 80 5.93 20.24 5.04
N ILE A 81 6.29 19.21 5.80
CA ILE A 81 7.38 19.33 6.77
C ILE A 81 8.71 19.61 6.07
N ASN A 82 8.96 18.92 4.96
CA ASN A 82 10.18 19.16 4.18
C ASN A 82 10.22 20.59 3.65
N SER A 83 9.09 21.11 3.22
CA SER A 83 8.97 22.47 2.71
C SER A 83 9.27 23.51 3.81
N LEU A 84 8.77 23.25 5.03
CA LEU A 84 9.05 24.13 6.15
C LEU A 84 10.54 24.14 6.50
N ARG A 85 11.19 22.95 6.43
CA ARG A 85 12.62 22.87 6.72
C ARG A 85 13.48 23.64 5.73
N HIS A 86 13.07 23.67 4.48
CA HIS A 86 13.90 24.21 3.40
C HIS A 86 13.36 25.53 2.85
N GLY A 87 12.04 25.62 2.73
CA GLY A 87 11.39 26.74 2.09
C GLY A 87 11.63 28.07 2.81
N LEU A 88 11.58 28.04 4.14
CA LEU A 88 11.76 29.25 4.92
C LEU A 88 13.18 29.81 4.82
N SER A 89 14.15 28.92 4.74
CA SER A 89 15.54 29.35 4.65
C SER A 89 15.88 29.87 3.27
N GLY A 90 15.07 29.56 2.29
CA GLY A 90 15.29 30.01 0.92
C GLY A 90 14.74 31.38 0.62
N ARG A 91 14.18 32.03 1.57
CA ARG A 91 13.57 33.35 1.37
C ARG A 91 14.53 34.47 1.58
#